data_b59d70a0d44d9aade4248a8175966077
#
_entry.id   b59d70a0d44d9aade4248a8175966077
#
_cell.length_a   1.000
_cell.length_b   1.000
_cell.length_c   1.000
_cell.angle_alpha   90.00
_cell.angle_beta   90.00
_cell.angle_gamma   90.00
#
_symmetry.space_group_name_H-M   'P 1'
#
loop_
_entity.id
_entity.type
_entity.pdbx_description
1 polymer ?
#
loop_
_entity_poly.entity_id
_entity_poly.type
_entity_poly.pdbx_seq_one_letter_code
_entity_poly.pdbx_strand_id
1 'polypeptide(L)' 'MKVREVIRLVEEDGWLLVETEGSHRQFKHPHKPGRVTVSGHPGDDMPKGTLASVMRQAGLKRGKR' A
#
# COMPACT_ATOMS: atom_id res chain seq x y z
N MET A 1 -10.41 -6.12 -2.84
CA MET A 1 -10.13 -4.96 -1.99
C MET A 1 -9.87 -3.74 -2.85
N LYS A 2 -10.49 -2.64 -2.54
CA LYS A 2 -10.30 -1.41 -3.31
C LYS A 2 -8.94 -0.78 -3.02
N VAL A 3 -8.39 -0.10 -4.02
CA VAL A 3 -7.12 0.60 -3.87
C VAL A 3 -7.16 1.56 -2.67
N ARG A 4 -8.26 2.31 -2.49
CA ARG A 4 -8.36 3.24 -1.36
C ARG A 4 -8.32 2.52 -0.01
N GLU A 5 -8.79 1.29 0.05
CA GLU A 5 -8.74 0.50 1.28
C GLU A 5 -7.32 0.08 1.60
N VAL A 6 -6.56 -0.25 0.55
CA VAL A 6 -5.15 -0.62 0.72
C VAL A 6 -4.35 0.59 1.19
N ILE A 7 -4.62 1.75 0.60
CA ILE A 7 -3.97 3.00 1.02
C ILE A 7 -4.24 3.25 2.50
N ARG A 8 -5.48 3.08 2.94
CA ARG A 8 -5.82 3.27 4.35
C ARG A 8 -5.04 2.29 5.24
N LEU A 9 -4.93 1.03 4.81
CA LEU A 9 -4.21 0.04 5.61
C LEU A 9 -2.75 0.42 5.80
N VAL A 10 -2.08 0.85 4.73
CA VAL A 10 -0.67 1.21 4.88
C VAL A 10 -0.53 2.49 5.69
N GLU A 11 -1.43 3.44 5.54
CA GLU A 11 -1.39 4.66 6.32
C GLU A 11 -1.60 4.39 7.80
N GLU A 12 -2.51 3.48 8.14
CA GLU A 12 -2.75 3.10 9.53
C GLU A 12 -1.53 2.43 10.17
N ASP A 13 -0.71 1.79 9.35
CA ASP A 13 0.53 1.17 9.83
C ASP A 13 1.66 2.18 9.98
N GLY A 14 1.45 3.42 9.57
CA GLY A 14 2.43 4.48 9.72
C GLY A 14 3.15 4.88 8.44
N TRP A 15 2.77 4.30 7.30
CA TRP A 15 3.36 4.68 6.02
C TRP A 15 2.85 6.04 5.60
N LEU A 16 3.76 6.89 5.14
CA LEU A 16 3.45 8.28 4.78
C LEU A 16 3.65 8.47 3.28
N LEU A 17 2.69 9.11 2.64
CA LEU A 17 2.77 9.42 1.22
C LEU A 17 3.88 10.44 1.00
N VAL A 18 4.86 10.08 0.18
CA VAL A 18 5.98 10.99 -0.12
C VAL A 18 6.02 11.43 -1.56
N GLU A 19 5.36 10.71 -2.45
CA GLU A 19 5.37 11.06 -3.86
C GLU A 19 4.15 10.48 -4.57
N THR A 20 3.56 11.27 -5.47
CA THR A 20 2.48 10.81 -6.32
C THR A 20 2.84 11.13 -7.76
N GLU A 21 2.76 10.12 -8.63
CA GLU A 21 3.01 10.31 -10.05
C GLU A 21 1.91 9.57 -10.80
N GLY A 22 0.97 10.33 -11.39
CA GLY A 22 -0.19 9.73 -12.01
C GLY A 22 -1.00 8.97 -10.97
N SER A 23 -1.23 7.69 -11.23
CA SER A 23 -1.93 6.83 -10.28
C SER A 23 -1.00 6.06 -9.36
N HIS A 24 0.30 6.32 -9.44
CA HIS A 24 1.30 5.66 -8.60
C HIS A 24 1.58 6.51 -7.38
N ARG A 25 1.41 5.92 -6.20
CA ARG A 25 1.68 6.60 -4.93
C ARG A 25 2.78 5.84 -4.21
N GLN A 26 3.78 6.58 -3.75
CA GLN A 26 4.89 6.00 -3.02
C GLN A 26 4.85 6.44 -1.57
N PHE A 27 5.05 5.47 -0.69
CA PHE A 27 5.00 5.69 0.75
C PHE A 27 6.31 5.29 1.39
N LYS A 28 6.68 5.99 2.46
CA LYS A 28 7.82 5.64 3.30
C LYS A 28 7.39 5.59 4.75
N HIS A 29 8.11 4.83 5.54
CA HIS A 29 7.79 4.62 6.94
C HIS A 29 8.98 5.11 7.78
N PRO A 30 8.71 5.79 8.91
CA PRO A 30 9.79 6.29 9.76
C PRO A 30 10.61 5.18 10.44
N HIS A 31 10.03 3.99 10.60
CA HIS A 31 10.69 2.90 11.30
C HIS A 31 10.91 1.64 10.47
N LYS A 32 10.27 1.53 9.32
CA LYS A 32 10.41 0.37 8.44
C LYS A 32 11.18 0.75 7.19
N PRO A 33 12.06 -0.13 6.70
CA PRO A 33 12.86 0.18 5.51
C PRO A 33 12.06 0.04 4.23
N GLY A 34 12.61 0.60 3.16
CA GLY A 34 12.06 0.45 1.83
C GLY A 34 10.90 1.38 1.54
N ARG A 35 10.21 1.10 0.46
CA ARG A 35 9.08 1.90 0.02
C ARG A 35 7.91 0.99 -0.30
N VAL A 36 6.70 1.52 -0.16
CA VAL A 36 5.49 0.84 -0.61
C VAL A 36 4.96 1.64 -1.81
N THR A 37 4.71 0.95 -2.91
CA THR A 37 4.13 1.57 -4.10
C THR A 37 2.72 1.02 -4.28
N VAL A 38 1.73 1.92 -4.29
CA VAL A 38 0.35 1.58 -4.54
C VAL A 38 -0.06 2.23 -5.86
N SER A 39 -0.50 1.42 -6.82
CA SER A 39 -0.92 1.92 -8.12
C SER A 39 -2.40 1.66 -8.34
N GLY A 40 -3.00 2.42 -9.25
CA GLY A 40 -4.41 2.30 -9.60
C GLY A 40 -5.24 3.42 -9.00
N HIS A 41 -6.44 3.58 -9.53
CA HIS A 41 -7.36 4.61 -9.04
C HIS A 41 -8.03 4.13 -7.76
N PRO A 42 -8.39 5.05 -6.85
CA PRO A 42 -8.93 4.65 -5.54
C PRO A 42 -10.14 3.73 -5.60
N GLY A 43 -10.99 3.89 -6.62
CA GLY A 43 -12.18 3.07 -6.76
C GLY A 43 -11.97 1.72 -7.42
N ASP A 44 -10.77 1.46 -7.93
CA ASP A 44 -10.47 0.20 -8.61
C ASP A 44 -10.22 -0.92 -7.61
N ASP A 45 -10.55 -2.14 -8.02
CA ASP A 45 -10.20 -3.31 -7.24
C ASP A 45 -8.74 -3.64 -7.48
N MET A 46 -8.01 -3.93 -6.41
CA MET A 46 -6.62 -4.31 -6.53
C MET A 46 -6.53 -5.81 -6.76
N PRO A 47 -5.81 -6.24 -7.81
CA PRO A 47 -5.62 -7.67 -8.06
C PRO A 47 -4.92 -8.34 -6.87
N LYS A 48 -5.25 -9.62 -6.64
CA LYS A 48 -4.71 -10.35 -5.49
C LYS A 48 -3.19 -10.38 -5.46
N GLY A 49 -2.57 -10.58 -6.63
CA GLY A 49 -1.11 -10.60 -6.70
C GLY A 49 -0.49 -9.28 -6.31
N THR A 50 -1.09 -8.19 -6.79
CA THR A 50 -0.62 -6.85 -6.45
C THR A 50 -0.84 -6.56 -4.96
N LEU A 51 -1.99 -6.96 -4.43
CA LEU A 51 -2.27 -6.79 -3.01
C LEU A 51 -1.25 -7.52 -2.15
N ALA A 52 -0.94 -8.78 -2.51
CA ALA A 52 0.05 -9.56 -1.76
C ALA A 52 1.41 -8.88 -1.80
N SER A 53 1.77 -8.31 -2.94
CA SER A 53 3.04 -7.60 -3.09
C SER A 53 3.10 -6.36 -2.20
N VAL A 54 2.02 -5.57 -2.19
CA VAL A 54 1.94 -4.38 -1.36
C VAL A 54 2.04 -4.75 0.13
N MET A 55 1.32 -5.78 0.53
CA MET A 55 1.35 -6.24 1.92
C MET A 55 2.74 -6.67 2.34
N ARG A 56 3.46 -7.37 1.43
CA ARG A 56 4.84 -7.78 1.69
C ARG A 56 5.75 -6.58 1.84
N GLN A 57 5.63 -5.62 0.92
CA GLN A 57 6.43 -4.39 0.97
C GLN A 57 6.20 -3.63 2.27
N ALA A 58 4.96 -3.58 2.71
CA ALA A 58 4.59 -2.83 3.91
C ALA A 58 4.89 -3.59 5.20
N GLY A 59 5.27 -4.85 5.10
CA GLY A 59 5.49 -5.66 6.28
C GLY A 59 4.21 -6.04 7.00
N LEU A 60 3.09 -6.04 6.28
CA LEU A 60 1.80 -6.39 6.83
C LEU A 60 1.46 -7.83 6.48
N LYS A 61 0.94 -8.56 7.46
CA LYS A 61 0.51 -9.93 7.23
C LYS A 61 -0.98 -9.93 6.94
N ARG A 62 -1.36 -10.70 5.95
CA ARG A 62 -2.77 -10.86 5.66
C ARG A 62 -3.39 -11.86 6.61
N GLY A 63 -4.40 -11.49 7.14
CA GLY A 63 -5.21 -12.36 7.93
C GLY A 63 -4.53 -12.91 9.14
N LYS A 64 -4.59 -13.33 9.16
CA LYS A 64 -4.29 -14.14 9.90
C LYS A 64 -4.55 -14.62 10.53
N ARG A 65 -4.32 -14.85 10.54
CA ARG A 65 -4.34 -15.42 10.90
C ARG A 65 -4.43 -15.52 11.27
#